data_aaf87101332fcb6d799f4fb3d07fc32d
#
_entry.id   aaf87101332fcb6d799f4fb3d07fc32d
#
_cell.length_a   1.000
_cell.length_b   1.000
_cell.length_c   1.000
_cell.angle_alpha   90.00
_cell.angle_beta   90.00
_cell.angle_gamma   90.00
#
_symmetry.space_group_name_H-M   'P 1'
#
loop_
_entity.id
_entity.type
_entity.pdbx_description
1 polymer ?
#
loop_
_entity_poly.entity_id
_entity_poly.type
_entity_poly.pdbx_seq_one_letter_code
_entity_poly.pdbx_strand_id
1 'polypeptide(L)'
;MSGGRYPAIVIHGLADARAALALGAPVTLLSAPGAVLFGGCAWWRALVGQVRAEFAGIALDDILDCADACGLAVGALRIGQHAIVLDPAAPGRRSVVAIAASLGAEVLAHRPEAIDMSKPAEVRGLHDWLRGPAAPGDSDGTVS
;
A
#
# COMPACT_ATOMS: atom_id res chain seq x y z
N MET A 1 3.97 -15.18 7.71
CA MET A 1 4.70 -14.16 8.29
C MET A 1 4.53 -12.85 7.58
N SER A 2 3.96 -12.03 8.26
CA SER A 2 3.58 -10.78 7.64
C SER A 2 4.68 -9.74 7.65
N GLY A 3 5.85 -10.09 8.20
CA GLY A 3 6.89 -9.11 8.39
C GLY A 3 7.58 -8.63 7.13
N GLY A 4 7.23 -9.18 5.98
CA GLY A 4 7.93 -8.87 4.75
C GLY A 4 7.42 -7.69 3.95
N ARG A 5 6.47 -6.92 4.51
CA ARG A 5 5.92 -5.80 3.76
C ARG A 5 6.92 -4.65 3.69
N TYR A 6 7.06 -4.06 2.51
CA TYR A 6 7.92 -2.89 2.33
C TYR A 6 7.35 -1.68 3.05
N PRO A 7 8.21 -0.71 3.44
CA PRO A 7 7.74 0.50 4.09
C PRO A 7 6.66 1.19 3.27
N ALA A 8 5.59 1.61 3.94
CA ALA A 8 4.43 2.17 3.25
C ALA A 8 4.51 3.69 3.16
N ILE A 9 4.05 4.21 2.03
CA ILE A 9 3.97 5.64 1.74
C ILE A 9 2.56 5.94 1.29
N VAL A 10 1.89 6.88 1.95
CA VAL A 10 0.58 7.32 1.51
C VAL A 10 0.75 8.28 0.35
N ILE A 11 0.15 7.96 -0.77
CA ILE A 11 0.21 8.80 -1.97
C ILE A 11 -1.19 9.31 -2.32
N HIS A 12 -1.25 10.51 -2.86
CA HIS A 12 -2.50 11.17 -3.22
C HIS A 12 -2.64 11.33 -4.73
N GLY A 13 -1.62 10.96 -5.48
CA GLY A 13 -1.64 11.03 -6.93
C GLY A 13 -0.32 10.58 -7.51
N LEU A 14 -0.21 10.73 -8.82
CA LEU A 14 0.94 10.25 -9.56
C LEU A 14 2.24 10.94 -9.16
N ALA A 15 2.19 12.25 -8.89
CA ALA A 15 3.38 12.98 -8.49
C ALA A 15 3.97 12.46 -7.18
N ASP A 16 3.11 12.14 -6.22
CA ASP A 16 3.55 11.58 -4.95
C ASP A 16 4.22 10.23 -5.16
N ALA A 17 3.62 9.39 -5.99
CA ALA A 17 4.16 8.06 -6.26
C ALA A 17 5.54 8.17 -6.93
N ARG A 18 5.69 9.06 -7.89
CA ARG A 18 6.97 9.27 -8.56
C ARG A 18 8.03 9.77 -7.60
N ALA A 19 7.67 10.70 -6.70
CA ALA A 19 8.61 11.21 -5.70
C ALA A 19 9.07 10.10 -4.76
N ALA A 20 8.16 9.24 -4.32
CA ALA A 20 8.50 8.13 -3.44
C ALA A 20 9.43 7.13 -4.13
N LEU A 21 9.13 6.80 -5.39
CA LEU A 21 9.90 5.80 -6.13
C LEU A 21 11.25 6.33 -6.64
N ALA A 22 11.41 7.66 -6.72
CA ALA A 22 12.65 8.25 -7.18
C ALA A 22 13.84 7.90 -6.31
N LEU A 23 13.61 7.51 -5.06
CA LEU A 23 14.69 7.12 -4.15
C LEU A 23 15.23 5.72 -4.45
N GLY A 24 14.54 4.94 -5.28
CA GLY A 24 15.03 3.64 -5.74
C GLY A 24 14.92 2.51 -4.73
N ALA A 25 14.26 2.70 -3.61
CA ALA A 25 14.10 1.67 -2.58
C ALA A 25 12.76 0.96 -2.71
N PRO A 26 12.68 -0.31 -2.28
CA PRO A 26 11.39 -1.02 -2.24
C PRO A 26 10.36 -0.26 -1.41
N VAL A 27 9.13 -0.23 -1.88
CA VAL A 27 8.08 0.58 -1.25
C VAL A 27 6.71 -0.05 -1.40
N THR A 28 5.84 0.20 -0.42
CA THR A 28 4.41 -0.12 -0.52
C THR A 28 3.66 1.19 -0.72
N LEU A 29 2.97 1.33 -1.83
CA LEU A 29 2.12 2.51 -2.07
C LEU A 29 0.77 2.26 -1.40
N LEU A 30 0.40 3.15 -0.49
CA LEU A 30 -0.86 3.08 0.23
C LEU A 30 -1.71 4.25 -0.21
N SER A 31 -2.95 4.00 -0.60
CA SER A 31 -3.84 5.07 -0.99
C SER A 31 -4.24 5.91 0.23
N ALA A 32 -4.78 7.10 -0.01
CA ALA A 32 -5.35 7.90 1.04
C ALA A 32 -6.52 7.16 1.71
N PRO A 33 -6.85 7.49 2.97
CA PRO A 33 -7.98 6.85 3.63
C PRO A 33 -9.25 6.96 2.79
N GLY A 34 -9.92 5.82 2.57
CA GLY A 34 -11.16 5.79 1.80
C GLY A 34 -11.02 6.15 0.34
N ALA A 35 -9.85 6.03 -0.24
CA ALA A 35 -9.61 6.47 -1.62
C ALA A 35 -10.54 5.80 -2.63
N VAL A 36 -10.99 4.59 -2.36
CA VAL A 36 -11.91 3.90 -3.26
C VAL A 36 -13.21 4.69 -3.46
N LEU A 37 -13.60 5.49 -2.46
CA LEU A 37 -14.81 6.30 -2.52
C LEU A 37 -14.67 7.55 -3.41
N PHE A 38 -13.44 7.97 -3.67
CA PHE A 38 -13.18 9.20 -4.42
C PHE A 38 -12.72 8.91 -5.84
N GLY A 39 -11.65 8.16 -6.01
CA GLY A 39 -11.08 7.89 -7.32
C GLY A 39 -11.52 6.57 -7.93
N GLY A 40 -11.94 5.64 -7.08
CA GLY A 40 -12.34 4.31 -7.52
C GLY A 40 -11.15 3.37 -7.72
N CYS A 41 -11.48 2.09 -7.85
CA CYS A 41 -10.43 1.08 -7.98
C CYS A 41 -9.73 1.13 -9.34
N ALA A 42 -10.44 1.50 -10.39
CA ALA A 42 -9.84 1.57 -11.72
C ALA A 42 -8.78 2.67 -11.78
N TRP A 43 -9.05 3.82 -11.16
CA TRP A 43 -8.08 4.90 -11.07
C TRP A 43 -6.81 4.42 -10.35
N TRP A 44 -6.98 3.73 -9.22
CA TRP A 44 -5.85 3.24 -8.44
C TRP A 44 -5.02 2.25 -9.25
N ARG A 45 -5.69 1.29 -9.91
CA ARG A 45 -4.98 0.32 -10.75
C ARG A 45 -4.22 1.00 -11.90
N ALA A 46 -4.82 2.02 -12.52
CA ALA A 46 -4.17 2.75 -13.59
C ALA A 46 -2.92 3.49 -13.09
N LEU A 47 -3.04 4.16 -11.94
CA LEU A 47 -1.92 4.88 -11.35
C LEU A 47 -0.77 3.93 -11.01
N VAL A 48 -1.08 2.85 -10.32
CA VAL A 48 -0.06 1.87 -9.92
C VAL A 48 0.58 1.23 -11.15
N GLY A 49 -0.23 0.89 -12.15
CA GLY A 49 0.28 0.32 -13.39
C GLY A 49 1.26 1.24 -14.09
N GLN A 50 0.97 2.53 -14.11
CA GLN A 50 1.85 3.49 -14.73
C GLN A 50 3.19 3.59 -14.01
N VAL A 51 3.18 3.70 -12.68
CA VAL A 51 4.47 3.81 -11.96
C VAL A 51 5.25 2.51 -11.98
N ARG A 52 4.58 1.36 -12.02
CA ARG A 52 5.29 0.09 -12.20
C ARG A 52 6.05 0.06 -13.52
N ALA A 53 5.44 0.60 -14.58
CA ALA A 53 6.10 0.66 -15.88
C ALA A 53 7.28 1.64 -15.86
N GLU A 54 7.10 2.79 -15.20
CA GLU A 54 8.15 3.81 -15.14
C GLU A 54 9.33 3.39 -14.28
N PHE A 55 9.08 2.61 -13.24
CA PHE A 55 10.10 2.21 -12.25
C PHE A 55 10.23 0.70 -12.18
N ALA A 56 10.36 0.06 -13.35
CA ALA A 56 10.30 -1.40 -13.47
C ALA A 56 11.33 -2.14 -12.62
N GLY A 57 12.44 -1.49 -12.27
CA GLY A 57 13.47 -2.12 -11.46
C GLY A 57 13.25 -2.07 -9.95
N ILE A 58 12.16 -1.43 -9.49
CA ILE A 58 11.93 -1.23 -8.06
C ILE A 58 10.85 -2.19 -7.58
N ALA A 59 11.12 -2.89 -6.48
CA ALA A 59 10.12 -3.76 -5.86
C ALA A 59 9.00 -2.89 -5.28
N LEU A 60 7.77 -3.18 -5.67
CA LEU A 60 6.63 -2.32 -5.41
C LEU A 60 5.40 -3.14 -5.04
N ASP A 61 4.84 -2.87 -3.88
CA ASP A 61 3.52 -3.36 -3.49
C ASP A 61 2.55 -2.19 -3.44
N ASP A 62 1.26 -2.48 -3.47
CA ASP A 62 0.26 -1.44 -3.33
C ASP A 62 -0.95 -1.93 -2.55
N ILE A 63 -1.58 -1.00 -1.83
CA ILE A 63 -2.75 -1.27 -0.99
C ILE A 63 -3.77 -0.18 -1.25
N LEU A 64 -5.00 -0.58 -1.53
CA LEU A 64 -6.12 0.36 -1.71
C LEU A 64 -7.00 0.36 -0.46
N ASP A 65 -7.22 1.55 0.09
CA ASP A 65 -8.10 1.70 1.25
C ASP A 65 -9.55 1.78 0.79
N CYS A 66 -10.34 0.82 1.21
CA CYS A 66 -11.75 0.71 0.84
C CYS A 66 -12.70 1.20 1.93
N ALA A 67 -12.18 1.74 3.05
CA ALA A 67 -12.98 2.18 4.19
C ALA A 67 -13.93 1.04 4.63
N ASP A 68 -15.24 1.28 4.65
CA ASP A 68 -16.21 0.26 4.99
C ASP A 68 -17.07 -0.16 3.78
N ALA A 69 -16.63 0.19 2.58
CA ALA A 69 -17.39 0.00 1.35
C ALA A 69 -17.16 -1.39 0.76
N CYS A 70 -17.83 -2.40 1.32
CA CYS A 70 -17.62 -3.80 0.91
C CYS A 70 -17.92 -4.04 -0.57
N GLY A 71 -18.95 -3.41 -1.13
CA GLY A 71 -19.26 -3.56 -2.55
C GLY A 71 -18.13 -3.06 -3.45
N LEU A 72 -17.58 -1.90 -3.11
CA LEU A 72 -16.46 -1.36 -3.87
C LEU A 72 -15.19 -2.18 -3.68
N ALA A 73 -15.02 -2.75 -2.47
CA ALA A 73 -13.90 -3.64 -2.20
C ALA A 73 -13.93 -4.88 -3.10
N VAL A 74 -15.12 -5.49 -3.25
CA VAL A 74 -15.27 -6.63 -4.16
C VAL A 74 -14.95 -6.23 -5.59
N GLY A 75 -15.43 -5.06 -6.03
CA GLY A 75 -15.12 -4.55 -7.34
C GLY A 75 -13.62 -4.41 -7.57
N ALA A 76 -12.91 -3.88 -6.57
CA ALA A 76 -11.46 -3.74 -6.63
C ALA A 76 -10.77 -5.09 -6.76
N LEU A 77 -11.17 -6.05 -5.93
CA LEU A 77 -10.58 -7.40 -5.99
C LEU A 77 -10.80 -8.05 -7.34
N ARG A 78 -11.96 -7.83 -7.95
CA ARG A 78 -12.28 -8.45 -9.25
C ARG A 78 -11.44 -7.89 -10.39
N ILE A 79 -10.96 -6.68 -10.29
CA ILE A 79 -10.09 -6.12 -11.34
C ILE A 79 -8.60 -6.30 -11.04
N GLY A 80 -8.27 -7.13 -10.04
CA GLY A 80 -6.89 -7.50 -9.80
C GLY A 80 -6.20 -6.82 -8.64
N GLN A 81 -6.94 -6.05 -7.83
CA GLN A 81 -6.35 -5.49 -6.61
C GLN A 81 -6.09 -6.63 -5.63
N HIS A 82 -4.86 -6.80 -5.20
CA HIS A 82 -4.50 -7.94 -4.37
C HIS A 82 -4.30 -7.62 -2.90
N ALA A 83 -4.39 -6.36 -2.51
CA ALA A 83 -4.35 -5.97 -1.11
C ALA A 83 -5.23 -4.74 -0.89
N ILE A 84 -6.13 -4.85 0.08
CA ILE A 84 -7.04 -3.76 0.43
C ILE A 84 -7.07 -3.58 1.94
N VAL A 85 -7.40 -2.37 2.38
CA VAL A 85 -7.76 -2.12 3.78
C VAL A 85 -9.28 -2.04 3.83
N LEU A 86 -9.89 -2.79 4.73
CA LEU A 86 -11.34 -2.78 4.93
C LEU A 86 -11.61 -2.75 6.42
N ASP A 87 -12.44 -1.78 6.84
CA ASP A 87 -12.81 -1.59 8.24
C ASP A 87 -13.21 -2.94 8.86
N PRO A 88 -12.65 -3.32 10.01
CA PRO A 88 -13.01 -4.59 10.64
C PRO A 88 -14.48 -4.68 11.03
N ALA A 89 -15.16 -3.55 11.21
CA ALA A 89 -16.58 -3.52 11.53
C ALA A 89 -17.48 -3.38 10.30
N ALA A 90 -16.94 -3.40 9.10
CA ALA A 90 -17.73 -3.19 7.88
C ALA A 90 -18.78 -4.29 7.72
N PRO A 91 -20.05 -3.92 7.49
CA PRO A 91 -21.07 -4.93 7.21
C PRO A 91 -20.72 -5.69 5.93
N GLY A 92 -20.75 -7.01 6.00
CA GLY A 92 -20.40 -7.83 4.84
C GLY A 92 -18.93 -8.15 4.71
N ARG A 93 -18.10 -7.71 5.65
CA ARG A 93 -16.66 -7.94 5.60
C ARG A 93 -16.31 -9.42 5.44
N ARG A 94 -17.04 -10.29 6.10
CA ARG A 94 -16.79 -11.73 6.02
C ARG A 94 -16.85 -12.23 4.58
N SER A 95 -17.83 -11.77 3.81
CA SER A 95 -17.96 -12.15 2.40
C SER A 95 -16.80 -11.63 1.57
N VAL A 96 -16.35 -10.41 1.86
CA VAL A 96 -15.20 -9.82 1.15
C VAL A 96 -13.94 -10.66 1.44
N VAL A 97 -13.73 -11.03 2.69
CA VAL A 97 -12.57 -11.84 3.07
C VAL A 97 -12.60 -13.19 2.34
N ALA A 98 -13.78 -13.81 2.23
CA ALA A 98 -13.92 -15.09 1.53
C ALA A 98 -13.59 -14.92 0.03
N ILE A 99 -14.07 -13.86 -0.60
CA ILE A 99 -13.78 -13.59 -2.00
C ILE A 99 -12.28 -13.33 -2.19
N ALA A 100 -11.70 -12.53 -1.32
CA ALA A 100 -10.27 -12.24 -1.39
C ALA A 100 -9.44 -13.52 -1.30
N ALA A 101 -9.79 -14.40 -0.37
CA ALA A 101 -9.10 -15.68 -0.21
C ALA A 101 -9.14 -16.51 -1.49
N SER A 102 -10.29 -16.53 -2.17
CA SER A 102 -10.42 -17.29 -3.40
C SER A 102 -9.59 -16.71 -4.55
N LEU A 103 -9.25 -15.42 -4.47
CA LEU A 103 -8.46 -14.73 -5.48
C LEU A 103 -6.98 -14.58 -5.11
N GLY A 104 -6.59 -15.10 -3.95
CA GLY A 104 -5.22 -14.95 -3.47
C GLY A 104 -4.91 -13.53 -3.01
N ALA A 105 -5.93 -12.76 -2.62
CA ALA A 105 -5.77 -11.39 -2.21
C ALA A 105 -5.82 -11.26 -0.69
N GLU A 106 -5.32 -10.13 -0.18
CA GLU A 106 -5.21 -9.87 1.24
C GLU A 106 -6.17 -8.76 1.66
N VAL A 107 -6.83 -8.94 2.82
CA VAL A 107 -7.69 -7.92 3.41
C VAL A 107 -7.11 -7.53 4.75
N LEU A 108 -6.62 -6.29 4.85
CA LEU A 108 -6.08 -5.77 6.09
C LEU A 108 -7.18 -5.10 6.90
N ALA A 109 -7.18 -5.35 8.21
CA ALA A 109 -8.13 -4.71 9.11
C ALA A 109 -7.75 -3.26 9.40
N HIS A 110 -6.47 -2.95 9.32
CA HIS A 110 -5.95 -1.64 9.67
C HIS A 110 -4.92 -1.18 8.66
N ARG A 111 -4.84 0.13 8.49
CA ARG A 111 -3.82 0.73 7.64
C ARG A 111 -2.45 0.49 8.26
N PRO A 112 -1.44 0.09 7.47
CA PRO A 112 -0.07 0.03 8.01
C PRO A 112 0.45 1.42 8.32
N GLU A 113 1.44 1.49 9.21
CA GLU A 113 2.15 2.75 9.43
C GLU A 113 2.76 3.21 8.12
N ALA A 114 2.70 4.51 7.87
CA ALA A 114 3.15 5.06 6.61
C ALA A 114 3.54 6.52 6.76
N ILE A 115 4.44 6.97 5.89
CA ILE A 115 4.69 8.40 5.71
C ILE A 115 3.68 8.92 4.70
N ASP A 116 3.06 10.05 5.01
CA ASP A 116 2.08 10.67 4.13
C ASP A 116 2.76 11.76 3.31
N MET A 117 2.76 11.59 1.99
CA MET A 117 3.42 12.52 1.08
C MET A 117 2.79 13.91 1.08
N SER A 118 1.58 14.06 1.61
CA SER A 118 0.94 15.37 1.73
C SER A 118 1.40 16.14 2.96
N LYS A 119 2.21 15.53 3.82
CA LYS A 119 2.65 16.13 5.09
C LYS A 119 4.14 16.43 5.05
N PRO A 120 4.53 17.69 4.82
CA PRO A 120 5.96 18.04 4.66
C PRO A 120 6.83 17.60 5.83
N ALA A 121 6.30 17.64 7.05
CA ALA A 121 7.08 17.23 8.22
C ALA A 121 7.42 15.74 8.16
N GLU A 122 6.50 14.91 7.66
CA GLU A 122 6.74 13.48 7.53
C GLU A 122 7.69 13.18 6.37
N VAL A 123 7.54 13.92 5.27
CA VAL A 123 8.35 13.71 4.07
C VAL A 123 9.84 13.94 4.35
N ARG A 124 10.16 14.79 5.30
CA ARG A 124 11.56 15.01 5.68
C ARG A 124 12.23 13.72 6.17
N GLY A 125 11.46 12.77 6.69
CA GLY A 125 11.98 11.48 7.12
C GLY A 125 11.89 10.37 6.07
N LEU A 126 11.49 10.71 4.85
CA LEU A 126 11.19 9.72 3.82
C LEU A 126 12.37 8.79 3.52
N HIS A 127 13.55 9.34 3.36
CA HIS A 127 14.73 8.56 3.02
C HIS A 127 15.01 7.49 4.09
N ASP A 128 15.01 7.90 5.36
CA ASP A 128 15.25 6.96 6.45
C ASP A 128 14.13 5.93 6.57
N TRP A 129 12.89 6.37 6.34
CA TRP A 129 11.73 5.50 6.39
C TRP A 129 11.82 4.38 5.35
N LEU A 130 12.22 4.73 4.13
CA LEU A 130 12.29 3.77 3.04
C LEU A 130 13.42 2.76 3.21
N ARG A 131 14.45 3.09 3.98
CA ARG A 131 15.46 2.11 4.32
C ARG A 131 14.92 1.04 5.26
N GLY A 132 13.84 1.38 5.97
CA GLY A 132 13.22 0.47 6.91
C GLY A 132 14.10 0.19 8.12
N PRO A 133 13.61 -0.61 9.07
CA PRO A 133 14.42 -1.00 10.22
C PRO A 133 15.53 -1.93 9.77
N ALA A 134 16.65 -1.89 10.49
CA ALA A 134 17.75 -2.79 10.20
C ALA A 134 17.29 -4.23 10.36
N ALA A 135 17.72 -5.10 9.43
CA ALA A 135 17.45 -6.51 9.56
C ALA A 135 18.18 -7.05 10.80
N PRO A 136 17.64 -8.07 11.47
CA PRO A 136 18.31 -8.64 12.63
C PRO A 136 19.76 -9.03 12.38
N GLY A 137 20.04 -9.56 11.20
CA GLY A 137 21.41 -9.92 10.86
C GLY A 137 22.34 -8.72 10.75
N ASP A 138 21.81 -7.61 10.28
CA ASP A 138 22.61 -6.39 10.14
C ASP A 138 23.01 -5.85 11.51
N SER A 139 22.09 -5.92 12.46
CA SER A 139 22.38 -5.48 13.82
C SER A 139 23.51 -6.28 14.42
N ASP A 140 23.47 -7.59 14.22
CA ASP A 140 24.51 -8.45 14.74
C ASP A 140 25.84 -8.16 14.08
N GLY A 141 25.81 -7.90 12.80
CA GLY A 141 27.02 -7.57 12.07
C GLY A 141 27.69 -6.32 12.59
N THR A 142 26.91 -5.35 13.01
CA THR A 142 27.48 -4.10 13.52
C THR A 142 28.08 -4.28 14.90
N VAL A 143 27.56 -5.20 15.65
CA VAL A 143 28.05 -5.44 17.00
C VAL A 143 29.42 -6.09 16.99
N SER A 144 29.65 -6.95 16.04
CA SER A 144 30.95 -7.61 15.95
C SER A 144 31.98 -6.71 15.38
#